data_19c9e1d35204c56c446b1840f9bceed3
#
_entry.id   19c9e1d35204c56c446b1840f9bceed3
#
_cell.length_a   1.000
_cell.length_b   1.000
_cell.length_c   1.000
_cell.angle_alpha   90.00
_cell.angle_beta   90.00
_cell.angle_gamma   90.00
#
_symmetry.space_group_name_H-M   'P 1'
#
loop_
_entity.id
_entity.type
_entity.pdbx_description
1 polymer ?
#
loop_
_entity_poly.entity_id
_entity_poly.type
_entity_poly.pdbx_seq_one_letter_code
_entity_poly.pdbx_strand_id
1 'polypeptide(L)'
;KNAAAKLSKAVAQGNFNKYYYAVLTNIPAGAKAVEENTREENELCDYLIKDGRSNVSRVVKENTTDAKKAVLTYELVKHLEINNRKLYLAKIRLLTGRHHQIRVQFANANAPLYGDKKYGNSDKNVEKEGVALCSYKLSFNHPVTNRVMEFEIKPENSIFRRFFDD
;
A
#
# COMPACT_ATOMS: atom_id res chain seq x y z
N LYS A 1 -1.75 27.24 16.19
CA LYS A 1 -2.82 27.12 15.15
C LYS A 1 -2.28 27.13 13.71
N ASN A 2 -1.19 27.83 13.41
CA ASN A 2 -0.67 27.98 12.04
C ASN A 2 0.02 26.70 11.49
N ALA A 3 0.70 25.92 12.32
CA ALA A 3 1.40 24.71 11.89
C ALA A 3 0.44 23.60 11.43
N ALA A 4 -0.65 23.35 12.17
CA ALA A 4 -1.64 22.35 11.82
C ALA A 4 -2.32 22.64 10.47
N ALA A 5 -2.69 23.89 10.24
CA ALA A 5 -3.29 24.32 8.96
C ALA A 5 -2.31 24.13 7.79
N LYS A 6 -1.01 24.48 7.99
CA LYS A 6 0.03 24.28 6.97
C LYS A 6 0.26 22.79 6.69
N LEU A 7 0.30 21.92 7.71
CA LEU A 7 0.41 20.46 7.53
C LEU A 7 -0.80 19.89 6.80
N SER A 8 -2.02 20.28 7.17
CA SER A 8 -3.23 19.84 6.46
C SER A 8 -3.21 20.25 4.99
N LYS A 9 -2.77 21.47 4.69
CA LYS A 9 -2.59 21.95 3.31
C LYS A 9 -1.53 21.14 2.57
N ALA A 10 -0.39 20.86 3.20
CA ALA A 10 0.69 20.06 2.61
C ALA A 10 0.24 18.63 2.31
N VAL A 11 -0.54 18.01 3.20
CA VAL A 11 -1.16 16.68 2.96
C VAL A 11 -2.10 16.73 1.75
N ALA A 12 -2.97 17.76 1.67
CA ALA A 12 -3.90 17.92 0.57
C ALA A 12 -3.20 18.16 -0.78
N GLN A 13 -2.04 18.82 -0.77
CA GLN A 13 -1.21 19.11 -1.94
C GLN A 13 -0.28 17.95 -2.35
N GLY A 14 -0.29 16.82 -1.62
CA GLY A 14 0.57 15.68 -1.91
C GLY A 14 2.05 15.86 -1.52
N ASN A 15 2.38 16.88 -0.70
CA ASN A 15 3.74 17.18 -0.26
C ASN A 15 4.25 16.26 0.86
N PHE A 16 3.69 15.06 0.94
CA PHE A 16 4.09 14.00 1.85
C PHE A 16 4.50 12.76 1.03
N ASN A 17 5.73 12.32 1.18
CA ASN A 17 6.16 11.03 0.65
C ASN A 17 5.77 9.95 1.66
N LYS A 18 4.92 9.03 1.25
CA LYS A 18 4.37 7.95 2.08
C LYS A 18 4.82 6.62 1.50
N TYR A 19 5.49 5.84 2.34
CA TYR A 19 5.98 4.52 1.95
C TYR A 19 5.38 3.45 2.85
N TYR A 20 5.04 2.34 2.22
CA TYR A 20 4.39 1.21 2.88
C TYR A 20 5.13 -0.09 2.57
N TYR A 21 5.07 -1.02 3.51
CA TYR A 21 5.25 -2.42 3.22
C TYR A 21 3.90 -3.12 3.20
N ALA A 22 3.72 -4.03 2.25
CA ALA A 22 2.57 -4.93 2.19
C ALA A 22 3.04 -6.35 1.89
N VAL A 23 2.36 -7.34 2.47
CA VAL A 23 2.53 -8.74 2.08
C VAL A 23 1.40 -9.12 1.16
N LEU A 24 1.74 -9.55 -0.05
CA LEU A 24 0.80 -9.92 -1.12
C LEU A 24 0.68 -11.44 -1.21
N THR A 25 -0.50 -11.93 -1.59
CA THR A 25 -0.78 -13.35 -1.76
C THR A 25 -0.43 -13.87 -3.16
N ASN A 26 -0.15 -12.99 -4.10
CA ASN A 26 0.24 -13.29 -5.48
C ASN A 26 1.16 -12.20 -6.04
N ILE A 27 1.73 -12.45 -7.22
CA ILE A 27 2.35 -11.41 -8.05
C ILE A 27 1.23 -10.61 -8.73
N PRO A 28 1.22 -9.27 -8.65
CA PRO A 28 0.23 -8.46 -9.34
C PRO A 28 0.22 -8.71 -10.85
N ALA A 29 -0.96 -8.72 -11.45
CA ALA A 29 -1.10 -8.89 -12.88
C ALA A 29 -0.33 -7.79 -13.63
N GLY A 30 0.49 -8.19 -14.61
CA GLY A 30 1.35 -7.29 -15.38
C GLY A 30 2.67 -6.91 -14.70
N ALA A 31 2.90 -7.32 -13.45
CA ALA A 31 4.19 -7.14 -12.81
C ALA A 31 5.20 -8.16 -13.36
N LYS A 32 6.43 -7.72 -13.47
CA LYS A 32 7.55 -8.61 -13.74
C LYS A 32 7.84 -9.45 -12.50
N ALA A 33 8.21 -10.71 -12.70
CA ALA A 33 8.52 -11.63 -11.61
C ALA A 33 9.68 -11.12 -10.75
N VAL A 34 9.68 -11.51 -9.47
CA VAL A 34 10.82 -11.27 -8.58
C VAL A 34 11.94 -12.20 -9.00
N GLU A 35 12.90 -11.67 -9.76
CA GLU A 35 14.18 -12.34 -9.96
C GLU A 35 15.15 -11.87 -8.87
N GLU A 36 15.97 -12.78 -8.34
CA GLU A 36 16.99 -12.42 -7.36
C GLU A 36 17.86 -11.29 -7.92
N ASN A 37 17.92 -10.16 -7.20
CA ASN A 37 18.67 -8.95 -7.50
C ASN A 37 18.11 -7.99 -8.58
N THR A 38 16.93 -8.19 -9.15
CA THR A 38 16.29 -7.18 -9.99
C THR A 38 15.22 -6.40 -9.19
N ARG A 39 15.49 -5.12 -8.93
CA ARG A 39 14.50 -4.20 -8.33
C ARG A 39 13.82 -3.45 -9.45
N GLU A 40 12.73 -3.99 -9.97
CA GLU A 40 11.95 -3.29 -10.98
C GLU A 40 10.81 -2.53 -10.32
N GLU A 41 10.77 -1.23 -10.57
CA GLU A 41 9.64 -0.39 -10.17
C GLU A 41 8.47 -0.66 -11.10
N ASN A 42 7.33 -0.98 -10.53
CA ASN A 42 6.06 -1.18 -11.20
C ASN A 42 5.08 -0.08 -10.76
N GLU A 43 4.08 0.20 -11.59
CA GLU A 43 3.03 1.19 -11.27
C GLU A 43 1.64 0.54 -11.31
N LEU A 44 0.78 0.93 -10.37
CA LEU A 44 -0.67 0.73 -10.47
C LEU A 44 -1.34 2.09 -10.60
N CYS A 45 -2.10 2.25 -11.70
CA CYS A 45 -2.85 3.46 -12.00
C CYS A 45 -4.30 3.07 -12.30
N ASP A 46 -5.21 3.42 -11.40
CA ASP A 46 -6.64 3.11 -11.47
C ASP A 46 -7.49 4.34 -11.16
N TYR A 47 -8.79 4.23 -11.40
CA TYR A 47 -9.78 5.19 -10.93
C TYR A 47 -10.65 4.54 -9.87
N LEU A 48 -10.76 5.20 -8.72
CA LEU A 48 -11.44 4.67 -7.54
C LEU A 48 -12.67 5.50 -7.18
N ILE A 49 -13.72 4.79 -6.78
CA ILE A 49 -14.89 5.37 -6.13
C ILE A 49 -15.06 4.76 -4.74
N LYS A 50 -15.43 5.59 -3.75
CA LYS A 50 -15.76 5.12 -2.40
C LYS A 50 -17.28 5.00 -2.26
N ASP A 51 -17.74 3.82 -1.87
CA ASP A 51 -19.10 3.67 -1.35
C ASP A 51 -19.11 4.05 0.14
N GLY A 52 -19.79 5.14 0.44
CA GLY A 52 -19.88 5.66 1.81
C GLY A 52 -20.67 4.76 2.75
N ARG A 53 -21.64 3.98 2.23
CA ARG A 53 -22.53 3.12 3.04
C ARG A 53 -21.80 1.84 3.48
N SER A 54 -21.13 1.19 2.56
CA SER A 54 -20.39 -0.07 2.86
C SER A 54 -18.98 0.17 3.36
N ASN A 55 -18.48 1.41 3.32
CA ASN A 55 -17.08 1.76 3.60
C ASN A 55 -16.08 0.94 2.77
N VAL A 56 -16.42 0.70 1.50
CA VAL A 56 -15.61 -0.02 0.51
C VAL A 56 -15.24 0.92 -0.62
N SER A 57 -14.05 0.74 -1.20
CA SER A 57 -13.66 1.36 -2.47
C SER A 57 -13.64 0.30 -3.56
N ARG A 58 -13.85 0.72 -4.81
CA ARG A 58 -13.76 -0.16 -5.97
C ARG A 58 -13.10 0.55 -7.14
N VAL A 59 -12.45 -0.22 -8.00
CA VAL A 59 -11.94 0.26 -9.28
C VAL A 59 -13.11 0.43 -10.25
N VAL A 60 -13.10 1.52 -10.99
CA VAL A 60 -14.11 1.89 -11.98
C VAL A 60 -13.44 2.44 -13.23
N LYS A 61 -14.19 2.62 -14.29
CA LYS A 61 -13.70 3.29 -15.51
C LYS A 61 -13.44 4.78 -15.24
N GLU A 62 -12.46 5.35 -15.94
CA GLU A 62 -12.06 6.77 -15.80
C GLU A 62 -13.24 7.74 -15.85
N ASN A 63 -14.17 7.52 -16.78
CA ASN A 63 -15.32 8.41 -17.01
C ASN A 63 -16.50 8.19 -16.03
N THR A 64 -16.30 7.42 -14.96
CA THR A 64 -17.33 7.23 -13.95
C THR A 64 -17.45 8.49 -13.09
N THR A 65 -18.66 8.98 -12.85
CA THR A 65 -18.93 10.13 -11.98
C THR A 65 -18.31 9.91 -10.62
N ASP A 66 -17.65 10.95 -10.07
CA ASP A 66 -16.91 10.95 -8.79
C ASP A 66 -15.71 10.01 -8.70
N ALA A 67 -15.31 9.37 -9.80
CA ALA A 67 -14.09 8.58 -9.85
C ALA A 67 -12.86 9.46 -9.63
N LYS A 68 -11.93 8.98 -8.81
CA LYS A 68 -10.69 9.70 -8.49
C LYS A 68 -9.49 8.87 -8.91
N LYS A 69 -8.60 9.47 -9.69
CA LYS A 69 -7.33 8.86 -10.08
C LYS A 69 -6.53 8.45 -8.85
N ALA A 70 -6.01 7.23 -8.86
CA ALA A 70 -5.24 6.61 -7.80
C ALA A 70 -3.96 6.00 -8.39
N VAL A 71 -2.80 6.48 -7.94
CA VAL A 71 -1.50 6.07 -8.45
C VAL A 71 -0.58 5.69 -7.30
N LEU A 72 0.08 4.56 -7.42
CA LEU A 72 1.17 4.12 -6.57
C LEU A 72 2.25 3.45 -7.41
N THR A 73 3.49 3.49 -6.94
CA THR A 73 4.57 2.64 -7.46
C THR A 73 4.96 1.60 -6.42
N TYR A 74 5.48 0.46 -6.87
CA TYR A 74 5.90 -0.60 -5.97
C TYR A 74 7.04 -1.45 -6.56
N GLU A 75 7.81 -2.03 -5.65
CA GLU A 75 8.84 -3.04 -5.94
C GLU A 75 8.49 -4.31 -5.16
N LEU A 76 8.60 -5.47 -5.78
CA LEU A 76 8.58 -6.75 -5.06
C LEU A 76 10.01 -7.04 -4.58
N VAL A 77 10.23 -7.02 -3.28
CA VAL A 77 11.60 -7.02 -2.70
C VAL A 77 12.04 -8.38 -2.16
N LYS A 78 11.11 -9.23 -1.78
CA LYS A 78 11.39 -10.58 -1.23
C LYS A 78 10.16 -11.47 -1.40
N HIS A 79 10.34 -12.76 -1.52
CA HIS A 79 9.25 -13.74 -1.38
C HIS A 79 9.62 -14.81 -0.37
N LEU A 80 8.62 -15.40 0.25
CA LEU A 80 8.75 -16.53 1.18
C LEU A 80 7.68 -17.57 0.89
N GLU A 81 7.99 -18.80 1.14
CA GLU A 81 7.00 -19.88 1.14
C GLU A 81 6.58 -20.22 2.58
N ILE A 82 5.29 -20.02 2.87
CA ILE A 82 4.70 -20.26 4.18
C ILE A 82 3.48 -21.16 4.01
N ASN A 83 3.48 -22.35 4.63
CA ASN A 83 2.39 -23.32 4.52
C ASN A 83 2.00 -23.64 3.06
N ASN A 84 2.99 -23.93 2.22
CA ASN A 84 2.85 -24.21 0.78
C ASN A 84 2.23 -23.07 -0.03
N ARG A 85 2.36 -21.83 0.44
CA ARG A 85 1.92 -20.61 -0.26
C ARG A 85 3.08 -19.65 -0.42
N LYS A 86 3.28 -19.15 -1.62
CA LYS A 86 4.22 -18.05 -1.86
C LYS A 86 3.57 -16.75 -1.45
N LEU A 87 4.28 -16.00 -0.61
CA LEU A 87 3.93 -14.65 -0.21
C LEU A 87 5.02 -13.69 -0.67
N TYR A 88 4.64 -12.49 -1.04
CA TYR A 88 5.54 -11.50 -1.64
C TYR A 88 5.54 -10.22 -0.81
N LEU A 89 6.71 -9.76 -0.41
CA LEU A 89 6.88 -8.46 0.24
C LEU A 89 6.98 -7.38 -0.82
N ALA A 90 6.03 -6.46 -0.82
CA ALA A 90 6.02 -5.27 -1.65
C ALA A 90 6.44 -4.03 -0.86
N LYS A 91 7.36 -3.25 -1.42
CA LYS A 91 7.69 -1.90 -0.97
C LYS A 91 6.97 -0.90 -1.86
N ILE A 92 6.16 -0.04 -1.29
CA ILE A 92 5.18 0.77 -2.01
C ILE A 92 5.44 2.25 -1.74
N ARG A 93 5.42 3.07 -2.79
CA ARG A 93 5.35 4.52 -2.69
C ARG A 93 3.96 4.99 -3.12
N LEU A 94 3.26 5.66 -2.22
CA LEU A 94 1.90 6.12 -2.47
C LEU A 94 1.93 7.54 -3.03
N LEU A 95 1.61 7.71 -4.32
CA LEU A 95 1.59 9.00 -5.00
C LEU A 95 0.27 9.76 -4.78
N THR A 96 -0.82 9.03 -4.61
CA THR A 96 -2.13 9.57 -4.21
C THR A 96 -2.62 8.90 -2.93
N GLY A 97 -3.55 9.52 -2.19
CA GLY A 97 -4.06 8.98 -0.93
C GLY A 97 -5.57 8.77 -0.96
N ARG A 98 -6.06 7.77 -1.70
CA ARG A 98 -7.49 7.43 -1.76
C ARG A 98 -7.85 6.43 -0.66
N HIS A 99 -9.11 6.41 -0.29
CA HIS A 99 -9.63 5.47 0.71
C HIS A 99 -9.33 4.02 0.30
N HIS A 100 -8.69 3.25 1.18
CA HIS A 100 -8.25 1.87 0.97
C HIS A 100 -7.41 1.64 -0.31
N GLN A 101 -6.74 2.66 -0.83
CA GLN A 101 -6.11 2.64 -2.15
C GLN A 101 -5.23 1.41 -2.39
N ILE A 102 -4.23 1.18 -1.55
CA ILE A 102 -3.30 0.05 -1.69
C ILE A 102 -4.06 -1.27 -1.72
N ARG A 103 -5.00 -1.45 -0.79
CA ARG A 103 -5.77 -2.71 -0.66
C ARG A 103 -6.60 -3.01 -1.90
N VAL A 104 -7.33 -2.01 -2.42
CA VAL A 104 -8.22 -2.22 -3.56
C VAL A 104 -7.45 -2.35 -4.88
N GLN A 105 -6.37 -1.60 -5.07
CA GLN A 105 -5.57 -1.69 -6.30
C GLN A 105 -4.85 -3.04 -6.41
N PHE A 106 -4.21 -3.52 -5.34
CA PHE A 106 -3.59 -4.85 -5.38
C PHE A 106 -4.62 -5.97 -5.51
N ALA A 107 -5.79 -5.87 -4.88
CA ALA A 107 -6.85 -6.85 -5.08
C ALA A 107 -7.35 -6.86 -6.53
N ASN A 108 -7.51 -5.68 -7.16
CA ASN A 108 -7.87 -5.55 -8.57
C ASN A 108 -6.80 -6.14 -9.50
N ALA A 109 -5.53 -6.08 -9.11
CA ALA A 109 -4.41 -6.69 -9.82
C ALA A 109 -4.21 -8.19 -9.50
N ASN A 110 -5.21 -8.89 -8.94
CA ASN A 110 -5.19 -10.30 -8.54
C ASN A 110 -4.11 -10.66 -7.48
N ALA A 111 -3.65 -9.70 -6.73
CA ALA A 111 -2.65 -9.86 -5.68
C ALA A 111 -3.12 -9.23 -4.34
N PRO A 112 -4.27 -9.66 -3.78
CA PRO A 112 -4.76 -9.07 -2.55
C PRO A 112 -3.75 -9.21 -1.41
N LEU A 113 -3.83 -8.29 -0.44
CA LEU A 113 -2.96 -8.30 0.72
C LEU A 113 -3.29 -9.49 1.62
N TYR A 114 -2.25 -10.09 2.20
CA TYR A 114 -2.40 -11.13 3.21
C TYR A 114 -3.23 -10.60 4.40
N GLY A 115 -4.21 -11.38 4.83
CA GLY A 115 -5.11 -10.98 5.90
C GLY A 115 -6.22 -9.99 5.53
N ASP A 116 -6.35 -9.60 4.27
CA ASP A 116 -7.39 -8.67 3.85
C ASP A 116 -8.73 -9.37 3.63
N LYS A 117 -9.59 -9.34 4.66
CA LYS A 117 -10.95 -9.92 4.62
C LYS A 117 -11.93 -9.09 3.78
N LYS A 118 -11.61 -7.85 3.46
CA LYS A 118 -12.52 -6.95 2.73
C LYS A 118 -12.34 -7.01 1.21
N TYR A 119 -11.09 -7.15 0.77
CA TYR A 119 -10.74 -7.13 -0.66
C TYR A 119 -10.06 -8.43 -1.11
N GLY A 120 -9.64 -9.28 -0.20
CA GLY A 120 -9.06 -10.58 -0.49
C GLY A 120 -10.06 -11.72 -0.35
N ASN A 121 -9.62 -12.92 -0.68
CA ASN A 121 -10.39 -14.13 -0.42
C ASN A 121 -10.38 -14.42 1.09
N SER A 122 -11.54 -14.70 1.66
CA SER A 122 -11.72 -15.09 3.05
C SER A 122 -11.17 -16.49 3.30
N ASP A 123 -9.86 -16.60 3.44
CA ASP A 123 -9.26 -17.85 3.91
C ASP A 123 -9.43 -17.94 5.43
N LYS A 124 -10.14 -18.96 5.89
CA LYS A 124 -10.43 -19.19 7.31
C LYS A 124 -9.18 -19.41 8.17
N ASN A 125 -8.05 -19.74 7.52
CA ASN A 125 -6.76 -20.02 8.16
C ASN A 125 -5.83 -18.81 8.24
N VAL A 126 -6.24 -17.64 7.78
CA VAL A 126 -5.44 -16.43 7.88
C VAL A 126 -5.50 -15.90 9.30
N GLU A 127 -4.33 -15.75 9.88
CA GLU A 127 -4.12 -15.34 11.27
C GLU A 127 -4.95 -14.14 11.71
N LYS A 128 -5.24 -14.04 12.99
CA LYS A 128 -6.06 -13.00 13.61
C LYS A 128 -5.43 -11.59 13.56
N GLU A 129 -4.27 -11.43 12.94
CA GLU A 129 -3.44 -10.21 12.99
C GLU A 129 -3.87 -9.07 12.07
N GLY A 130 -4.91 -9.26 11.26
CA GLY A 130 -5.41 -8.22 10.36
C GLY A 130 -4.66 -8.15 9.03
N VAL A 131 -4.83 -7.02 8.33
CA VAL A 131 -4.24 -6.80 6.99
C VAL A 131 -2.73 -6.56 7.09
N ALA A 132 -1.94 -7.30 6.34
CA ALA A 132 -0.49 -7.13 6.27
C ALA A 132 -0.11 -5.88 5.47
N LEU A 133 -0.31 -4.71 6.08
CA LEU A 133 -0.01 -3.39 5.55
C LEU A 133 0.57 -2.51 6.65
N CYS A 134 1.76 -1.96 6.43
CA CYS A 134 2.45 -1.09 7.37
C CYS A 134 2.94 0.19 6.68
N SER A 135 2.54 1.37 7.19
CA SER A 135 3.17 2.63 6.83
C SER A 135 4.51 2.71 7.56
N TYR A 136 5.60 2.37 6.87
CA TYR A 136 6.90 2.24 7.52
C TYR A 136 7.75 3.50 7.44
N LYS A 137 7.51 4.37 6.42
CA LYS A 137 8.30 5.59 6.26
C LYS A 137 7.42 6.74 5.78
N LEU A 138 7.67 7.91 6.35
CA LEU A 138 7.03 9.16 6.02
C LEU A 138 8.08 10.25 5.92
N SER A 139 8.06 11.05 4.85
CA SER A 139 8.88 12.25 4.78
C SER A 139 8.08 13.46 4.27
N PHE A 140 8.35 14.62 4.83
CA PHE A 140 7.72 15.89 4.48
C PHE A 140 8.57 17.08 4.91
N ASN A 141 8.30 18.26 4.36
CA ASN A 141 8.95 19.48 4.82
C ASN A 141 8.24 20.07 6.05
N HIS A 142 9.00 20.37 7.09
CA HIS A 142 8.48 20.97 8.30
C HIS A 142 7.81 22.32 7.98
N PRO A 143 6.56 22.57 8.43
CA PRO A 143 5.72 23.67 7.93
C PRO A 143 6.20 25.08 8.31
N VAL A 144 7.16 25.18 9.22
CA VAL A 144 7.72 26.48 9.67
C VAL A 144 9.17 26.62 9.21
N THR A 145 10.01 25.61 9.43
CA THR A 145 11.45 25.67 9.17
C THR A 145 11.85 25.21 7.76
N ASN A 146 10.91 24.59 7.04
CA ASN A 146 11.12 23.97 5.72
C ASN A 146 12.22 22.87 5.70
N ARG A 147 12.68 22.42 6.85
CA ARG A 147 13.62 21.29 6.93
C ARG A 147 12.90 19.99 6.60
N VAL A 148 13.57 19.11 5.88
CA VAL A 148 13.06 17.75 5.63
C VAL A 148 12.96 16.99 6.96
N MET A 149 11.77 16.48 7.22
CA MET A 149 11.46 15.59 8.35
C MET A 149 11.26 14.20 7.79
N GLU A 150 11.93 13.22 8.37
CA GLU A 150 11.82 11.83 7.97
C GLU A 150 11.60 10.97 9.21
N PHE A 151 10.64 10.05 9.12
CA PHE A 151 10.28 9.11 10.17
C PHE A 151 10.24 7.71 9.56
N GLU A 152 10.87 6.76 10.19
CA GLU A 152 10.92 5.38 9.74
C GLU A 152 10.74 4.43 10.92
N ILE A 153 9.98 3.34 10.71
CA ILE A 153 9.76 2.27 11.69
C ILE A 153 9.96 0.90 11.04
N LYS A 154 10.35 -0.10 11.83
CA LYS A 154 10.34 -1.50 11.40
C LYS A 154 8.93 -2.07 11.63
N PRO A 155 8.31 -2.79 10.66
CA PRO A 155 7.05 -3.49 10.90
C PRO A 155 7.21 -4.58 11.96
N GLU A 156 6.27 -4.66 12.92
CA GLU A 156 6.39 -5.53 14.09
C GLU A 156 5.46 -6.74 14.10
N ASN A 157 4.44 -6.79 13.22
CA ASN A 157 3.54 -7.94 13.23
C ASN A 157 4.22 -9.22 12.74
N SER A 158 3.68 -10.40 13.11
CA SER A 158 4.34 -11.70 12.92
C SER A 158 4.66 -12.00 11.46
N ILE A 159 3.78 -11.62 10.53
CA ILE A 159 4.00 -11.89 9.11
C ILE A 159 5.17 -11.08 8.55
N PHE A 160 5.32 -9.81 8.96
CA PHE A 160 6.46 -9.01 8.51
C PHE A 160 7.77 -9.48 9.14
N ARG A 161 7.78 -9.91 10.41
CA ARG A 161 8.98 -10.46 11.07
C ARG A 161 9.57 -11.60 10.26
N ARG A 162 8.76 -12.48 9.68
CA ARG A 162 9.22 -13.56 8.81
C ARG A 162 9.99 -13.10 7.56
N PHE A 163 9.80 -11.85 7.14
CA PHE A 163 10.55 -11.27 6.02
C PHE A 163 11.81 -10.51 6.45
N PHE A 164 11.87 -10.03 7.69
CA PHE A 164 12.91 -9.13 8.17
C PHE A 164 13.83 -9.73 9.22
N ASP A 165 13.39 -10.78 9.93
CA ASP A 165 14.21 -11.48 10.93
C ASP A 165 14.79 -12.73 10.22
N ASP A 166 16.02 -12.60 9.71
CA ASP A 166 16.83 -13.72 9.21
C ASP A 166 17.52 -14.42 10.37
#